data_11462ca1f13030353659f6ee92277987
#
_entry.id   11462ca1f13030353659f6ee92277987
#
_cell.length_a   1.000
_cell.length_b   1.000
_cell.length_c   1.000
_cell.angle_alpha   90.00
_cell.angle_beta   90.00
_cell.angle_gamma   90.00
#
_symmetry.space_group_name_H-M   'P 1'
#
loop_
_entity.id
_entity.type
_entity.pdbx_description
1 polymer ?
#
loop_
_entity_poly.entity_id
_entity_poly.type
_entity_poly.pdbx_seq_one_letter_code
_entity_poly.pdbx_strand_id
1 'polypeptide(L)'
;REPALAAHLRERQLGWDVTDFGLGDFARQGLTLFCVRNGKQGDPSSLPYAEKLLFVGEGQVTPFHAHKVKTEDIIVRGGGNLMVAFSRDGSFADGAVVVDGRAVADPYAQPIRLRPGQSVTIPRGVQHSFWGEEGQGDVFVAEVSQANDDLTDNYFRDGIGRFAQVDEDEPPHRLLWNDRA
;
A
#
# COMPACT_ATOMS: atom_id res chain seq x y z
N ARG A 1 -24.92 13.18 0.71
CA ARG A 1 -23.81 13.25 1.68
C ARG A 1 -23.59 14.70 2.09
N GLU A 2 -23.24 14.95 3.35
CA GLU A 2 -22.90 16.30 3.82
C GLU A 2 -21.62 16.78 3.09
N PRO A 3 -21.63 17.95 2.41
CA PRO A 3 -20.50 18.42 1.62
C PRO A 3 -19.20 18.55 2.42
N ALA A 4 -19.29 18.95 3.68
CA ALA A 4 -18.13 19.08 4.57
C ALA A 4 -17.48 17.72 4.88
N LEU A 5 -18.28 16.67 5.10
CA LEU A 5 -17.78 15.32 5.30
C LEU A 5 -17.13 14.79 4.02
N ALA A 6 -17.72 14.99 2.87
CA ALA A 6 -17.15 14.58 1.60
C ALA A 6 -15.81 15.27 1.31
N ALA A 7 -15.68 16.56 1.63
CA ALA A 7 -14.42 17.29 1.52
C ALA A 7 -13.35 16.73 2.47
N HIS A 8 -13.70 16.43 3.72
CA HIS A 8 -12.80 15.84 4.70
C HIS A 8 -12.29 14.46 4.26
N LEU A 9 -13.18 13.58 3.76
CA LEU A 9 -12.81 12.25 3.29
C LEU A 9 -11.81 12.34 2.12
N ARG A 10 -12.05 13.24 1.16
CA ARG A 10 -11.13 13.46 0.04
C ARG A 10 -9.80 14.04 0.48
N GLU A 11 -9.80 15.09 1.31
CA GLU A 11 -8.57 15.71 1.80
C GLU A 11 -7.65 14.70 2.51
N ARG A 12 -8.25 13.75 3.21
CA ARG A 12 -7.53 12.71 3.98
C ARG A 12 -7.39 11.40 3.22
N GLN A 13 -7.89 11.33 1.98
CA GLN A 13 -7.86 10.12 1.16
C GLN A 13 -8.48 8.90 1.87
N LEU A 14 -9.61 9.13 2.57
CA LEU A 14 -10.29 8.10 3.37
C LEU A 14 -11.32 7.34 2.53
N GLY A 15 -11.31 6.02 2.63
CA GLY A 15 -12.26 5.14 1.98
C GLY A 15 -11.61 4.12 1.06
N TRP A 16 -12.39 3.59 0.13
CA TRP A 16 -11.96 2.60 -0.83
C TRP A 16 -11.03 3.17 -1.89
N ASP A 17 -10.05 2.38 -2.28
CA ASP A 17 -9.18 2.61 -3.40
C ASP A 17 -8.90 1.27 -4.11
N VAL A 18 -8.97 1.27 -5.43
CA VAL A 18 -8.72 0.10 -6.27
C VAL A 18 -7.84 0.53 -7.44
N THR A 19 -6.78 -0.18 -7.68
CA THR A 19 -5.86 0.14 -8.78
C THR A 19 -5.29 -1.12 -9.41
N ASP A 20 -5.12 -1.08 -10.72
CA ASP A 20 -4.30 -2.01 -11.50
C ASP A 20 -2.97 -1.37 -11.91
N PHE A 21 -2.64 -0.22 -11.31
CA PHE A 21 -1.43 0.58 -11.59
C PHE A 21 -1.34 1.05 -13.06
N GLY A 22 -2.44 1.06 -13.80
CA GLY A 22 -2.50 1.39 -15.22
C GLY A 22 -2.00 0.27 -16.16
N LEU A 23 -1.94 -0.96 -15.67
CA LEU A 23 -1.38 -2.11 -16.40
C LEU A 23 -2.45 -2.96 -17.11
N GLY A 24 -3.74 -2.75 -16.82
CA GLY A 24 -4.87 -3.41 -17.49
C GLY A 24 -5.08 -4.88 -17.10
N ASP A 25 -4.44 -5.36 -16.05
CA ASP A 25 -4.59 -6.75 -15.56
C ASP A 25 -4.66 -6.78 -14.03
N PHE A 26 -5.79 -6.32 -13.49
CA PHE A 26 -6.02 -6.24 -12.05
C PHE A 26 -5.82 -7.58 -11.33
N ALA A 27 -6.17 -8.69 -11.96
CA ALA A 27 -6.07 -10.00 -11.31
C ALA A 27 -4.60 -10.41 -11.04
N ARG A 28 -3.68 -9.98 -11.90
CA ARG A 28 -2.25 -10.29 -11.75
C ARG A 28 -1.46 -9.17 -11.10
N GLN A 29 -1.82 -7.92 -11.39
CA GLN A 29 -1.16 -6.73 -10.86
C GLN A 29 -2.21 -5.73 -10.41
N GLY A 30 -2.44 -5.68 -9.12
CA GLY A 30 -3.50 -4.84 -8.57
C GLY A 30 -3.46 -4.76 -7.06
N LEU A 31 -4.24 -3.84 -6.54
CA LEU A 31 -4.43 -3.68 -5.11
C LEU A 31 -5.82 -3.13 -4.83
N THR A 32 -6.52 -3.74 -3.90
CA THR A 32 -7.71 -3.16 -3.25
C THR A 32 -7.33 -2.77 -1.83
N LEU A 33 -7.61 -1.55 -1.45
CA LEU A 33 -7.39 -1.10 -0.08
C LEU A 33 -8.55 -0.24 0.44
N PHE A 34 -8.63 -0.14 1.76
CA PHE A 34 -9.52 0.77 2.47
C PHE A 34 -8.72 1.62 3.46
N CYS A 35 -8.63 2.92 3.21
CA CYS A 35 -8.00 3.85 4.16
C CYS A 35 -8.96 4.13 5.31
N VAL A 36 -8.66 3.60 6.49
CA VAL A 36 -9.48 3.72 7.70
C VAL A 36 -9.31 5.08 8.33
N ARG A 37 -8.07 5.54 8.42
CA ARG A 37 -7.69 6.85 8.96
C ARG A 37 -6.37 7.32 8.36
N ASN A 38 -6.25 8.63 8.25
CA ASN A 38 -5.03 9.24 7.76
C ASN A 38 -4.93 10.67 8.28
N GLY A 39 -3.72 11.05 8.65
CA GLY A 39 -3.39 12.44 8.93
C GLY A 39 -3.20 13.26 7.67
N LYS A 40 -2.65 14.44 7.82
CA LYS A 40 -2.19 15.29 6.73
C LYS A 40 -0.68 15.39 6.81
N GLN A 41 -0.02 14.91 5.76
CA GLN A 41 1.44 14.95 5.70
C GLN A 41 1.95 16.38 5.83
N GLY A 42 2.94 16.61 6.70
CA GLY A 42 3.51 17.93 6.94
C GLY A 42 2.69 18.85 7.86
N ASP A 43 1.52 18.43 8.34
CA ASP A 43 0.69 19.22 9.28
C ASP A 43 0.84 18.66 10.71
N PRO A 44 1.58 19.36 11.60
CA PRO A 44 1.82 18.91 12.97
C PRO A 44 0.56 18.91 13.86
N SER A 45 -0.50 19.59 13.44
CA SER A 45 -1.78 19.61 14.14
C SER A 45 -2.68 18.41 13.78
N SER A 46 -2.31 17.66 12.75
CA SER A 46 -3.02 16.49 12.27
C SER A 46 -2.54 15.21 12.95
N LEU A 47 -3.26 14.10 12.72
CA LEU A 47 -2.78 12.76 13.13
C LEU A 47 -1.42 12.48 12.48
N PRO A 48 -0.40 12.00 13.22
CA PRO A 48 0.92 11.74 12.64
C PRO A 48 0.99 10.39 11.88
N TYR A 49 -0.10 9.65 11.80
CA TYR A 49 -0.13 8.28 11.27
C TYR A 49 -1.30 8.04 10.32
N ALA A 50 -1.20 6.95 9.56
CA ALA A 50 -2.26 6.38 8.74
C ALA A 50 -2.46 4.90 9.07
N GLU A 51 -3.68 4.40 8.83
CA GLU A 51 -4.04 2.98 8.86
C GLU A 51 -4.83 2.63 7.62
N LYS A 52 -4.38 1.60 6.90
CA LYS A 52 -5.05 1.06 5.72
C LYS A 52 -5.26 -0.44 5.88
N LEU A 53 -6.34 -0.94 5.33
CA LEU A 53 -6.62 -2.37 5.17
C LEU A 53 -6.41 -2.72 3.70
N LEU A 54 -5.58 -3.73 3.44
CA LEU A 54 -5.25 -4.19 2.10
C LEU A 54 -5.80 -5.59 1.89
N PHE A 55 -6.40 -5.81 0.73
CA PHE A 55 -6.94 -7.08 0.29
C PHE A 55 -6.10 -7.53 -0.91
N VAL A 56 -5.21 -8.47 -0.66
CA VAL A 56 -4.22 -8.93 -1.65
C VAL A 56 -4.63 -10.30 -2.15
N GLY A 57 -4.91 -10.40 -3.44
CA GLY A 57 -5.26 -11.66 -4.07
C GLY A 57 -4.07 -12.63 -4.13
N GLU A 58 -4.37 -13.93 -4.19
CA GLU A 58 -3.37 -14.97 -4.41
C GLU A 58 -2.64 -14.71 -5.75
N GLY A 59 -1.31 -14.61 -5.71
CA GLY A 59 -0.48 -14.28 -6.89
C GLY A 59 -0.64 -12.85 -7.43
N GLN A 60 -1.53 -12.02 -6.85
CA GLN A 60 -1.72 -10.63 -7.25
C GLN A 60 -0.59 -9.75 -6.73
N VAL A 61 0.13 -9.11 -7.65
CA VAL A 61 1.35 -8.36 -7.33
C VAL A 61 1.06 -6.86 -7.19
N THR A 62 1.50 -6.27 -6.08
CA THR A 62 1.72 -4.83 -5.99
C THR A 62 3.15 -4.54 -6.48
N PRO A 63 3.32 -3.76 -7.58
CA PRO A 63 4.62 -3.53 -8.21
C PRO A 63 5.66 -2.89 -7.29
N PHE A 64 6.94 -2.98 -7.66
CA PHE A 64 8.01 -2.33 -6.91
C PHE A 64 7.82 -0.82 -6.81
N HIS A 65 7.74 -0.37 -5.59
CA HIS A 65 7.60 1.04 -5.23
C HIS A 65 8.33 1.34 -3.93
N ALA A 66 8.56 2.61 -3.68
CA ALA A 66 9.08 3.13 -2.42
C ALA A 66 8.32 4.39 -2.02
N HIS A 67 8.42 4.75 -0.75
CA HIS A 67 7.85 5.98 -0.20
C HIS A 67 8.94 7.00 0.08
N LYS A 68 8.71 8.24 -0.33
CA LYS A 68 9.69 9.34 -0.15
C LYS A 68 9.76 9.82 1.28
N VAL A 69 8.64 9.77 1.99
CA VAL A 69 8.45 10.39 3.30
C VAL A 69 8.14 9.37 4.39
N LYS A 70 7.18 8.46 4.15
CA LYS A 70 6.70 7.56 5.19
C LYS A 70 7.58 6.31 5.37
N THR A 71 7.71 5.88 6.61
CA THR A 71 8.01 4.49 7.01
C THR A 71 6.69 3.79 7.26
N GLU A 72 6.60 2.51 6.93
CA GLU A 72 5.37 1.72 7.09
C GLU A 72 5.62 0.35 7.72
N ASP A 73 4.63 -0.13 8.45
CA ASP A 73 4.51 -1.52 8.88
C ASP A 73 3.46 -2.23 8.06
N ILE A 74 3.82 -3.34 7.45
CA ILE A 74 2.91 -4.26 6.77
C ILE A 74 2.67 -5.45 7.69
N ILE A 75 1.41 -5.66 8.09
CA ILE A 75 1.03 -6.60 9.12
C ILE A 75 0.02 -7.59 8.56
N VAL A 76 0.35 -8.87 8.47
CA VAL A 76 -0.59 -9.91 8.01
C VAL A 76 -1.61 -10.20 9.10
N ARG A 77 -2.87 -9.88 8.83
CA ARG A 77 -3.97 -10.04 9.79
C ARG A 77 -4.69 -11.38 9.66
N GLY A 78 -4.67 -11.98 8.47
CA GLY A 78 -5.35 -13.26 8.25
C GLY A 78 -5.32 -13.70 6.80
N GLY A 79 -5.94 -14.83 6.52
CA GLY A 79 -5.93 -15.45 5.19
C GLY A 79 -4.64 -16.23 4.94
N GLY A 80 -4.16 -16.15 3.70
CA GLY A 80 -2.91 -16.78 3.27
C GLY A 80 -1.65 -16.10 3.80
N ASN A 81 -0.52 -16.40 3.19
CA ASN A 81 0.78 -15.77 3.48
C ASN A 81 1.05 -14.60 2.52
N LEU A 82 1.71 -13.57 3.00
CA LEU A 82 2.19 -12.46 2.17
C LEU A 82 3.67 -12.68 1.84
N MET A 83 4.00 -12.57 0.56
CA MET A 83 5.38 -12.53 0.10
C MET A 83 5.79 -11.08 -0.11
N VAL A 84 6.95 -10.69 0.41
CA VAL A 84 7.49 -9.31 0.26
C VAL A 84 8.91 -9.39 -0.30
N ALA A 85 9.13 -8.77 -1.44
CA ALA A 85 10.45 -8.67 -2.08
C ALA A 85 10.98 -7.24 -1.97
N PHE A 86 12.30 -7.11 -1.86
CA PHE A 86 13.02 -5.84 -1.79
C PHE A 86 14.01 -5.71 -2.93
N SER A 87 14.27 -4.48 -3.39
CA SER A 87 15.25 -4.20 -4.44
C SER A 87 16.20 -3.09 -4.01
N ARG A 88 17.48 -3.23 -4.38
CA ARG A 88 18.48 -2.16 -4.23
C ARG A 88 18.33 -1.08 -5.29
N ASP A 89 17.71 -1.44 -6.44
CA ASP A 89 17.53 -0.53 -7.55
C ASP A 89 16.50 0.57 -7.19
N GLY A 90 16.95 1.81 -7.28
CA GLY A 90 16.11 2.96 -6.91
C GLY A 90 15.84 3.14 -5.42
N SER A 91 16.42 2.27 -4.57
CA SER A 91 16.37 2.45 -3.11
C SER A 91 17.29 3.58 -2.67
N PHE A 92 16.76 4.45 -1.81
CA PHE A 92 17.55 5.48 -1.11
C PHE A 92 17.37 5.35 0.41
N ALA A 93 17.29 4.09 0.87
CA ALA A 93 16.85 3.71 2.21
C ALA A 93 17.60 4.38 3.35
N ASP A 94 16.83 4.75 4.34
CA ASP A 94 17.28 5.36 5.59
C ASP A 94 16.85 4.45 6.76
N GLY A 95 17.51 3.30 6.88
CA GLY A 95 17.21 2.33 7.93
C GLY A 95 17.21 0.87 7.47
N ALA A 96 17.01 -0.02 8.43
CA ALA A 96 16.97 -1.47 8.19
C ALA A 96 15.53 -1.95 8.03
N VAL A 97 15.33 -2.94 7.16
CA VAL A 97 14.10 -3.74 7.13
C VAL A 97 14.05 -4.59 8.39
N VAL A 98 12.92 -4.57 9.09
CA VAL A 98 12.73 -5.27 10.37
C VAL A 98 11.52 -6.20 10.25
N VAL A 99 11.67 -7.47 10.65
CA VAL A 99 10.57 -8.45 10.74
C VAL A 99 10.37 -8.82 12.20
N ASP A 100 9.16 -8.60 12.72
CA ASP A 100 8.79 -8.88 14.12
C ASP A 100 9.83 -8.38 15.14
N GLY A 101 10.33 -7.14 14.95
CA GLY A 101 11.30 -6.50 15.83
C GLY A 101 12.77 -6.92 15.59
N ARG A 102 13.07 -7.73 14.58
CA ARG A 102 14.43 -8.19 14.26
C ARG A 102 14.88 -7.65 12.90
N ALA A 103 16.01 -6.98 12.87
CA ALA A 103 16.60 -6.52 11.62
C ALA A 103 16.96 -7.71 10.72
N VAL A 104 16.61 -7.59 9.42
CA VAL A 104 16.95 -8.58 8.40
C VAL A 104 18.33 -8.24 7.86
N ALA A 105 19.25 -9.19 7.94
CA ALA A 105 20.67 -8.97 7.56
C ALA A 105 20.84 -8.63 6.06
N ASP A 106 20.13 -9.36 5.18
CA ASP A 106 20.08 -9.07 3.74
C ASP A 106 18.67 -9.28 3.22
N PRO A 107 17.81 -8.23 3.26
CA PRO A 107 16.43 -8.32 2.77
C PRO A 107 16.33 -8.44 1.24
N TYR A 108 17.44 -8.23 0.53
CA TYR A 108 17.48 -8.24 -0.94
C TYR A 108 17.82 -9.61 -1.52
N ALA A 109 18.22 -10.59 -0.68
CA ALA A 109 18.66 -11.91 -1.15
C ALA A 109 17.52 -12.75 -1.73
N GLN A 110 16.33 -12.69 -1.10
CA GLN A 110 15.14 -13.43 -1.52
C GLN A 110 13.87 -12.81 -0.90
N PRO A 111 12.69 -13.06 -1.47
CA PRO A 111 11.43 -12.61 -0.87
C PRO A 111 11.23 -13.17 0.54
N ILE A 112 10.71 -12.34 1.42
CA ILE A 112 10.37 -12.69 2.79
C ILE A 112 8.92 -13.16 2.82
N ARG A 113 8.68 -14.33 3.41
CA ARG A 113 7.34 -14.85 3.67
C ARG A 113 6.86 -14.37 5.04
N LEU A 114 5.72 -13.69 5.07
CA LEU A 114 5.02 -13.30 6.29
C LEU A 114 3.75 -14.14 6.45
N ARG A 115 3.60 -14.77 7.59
CA ARG A 115 2.41 -15.53 7.98
C ARG A 115 1.44 -14.65 8.76
N PRO A 116 0.16 -15.05 8.90
CA PRO A 116 -0.77 -14.37 9.80
C PRO A 116 -0.17 -14.13 11.19
N GLY A 117 -0.25 -12.88 11.65
CA GLY A 117 0.34 -12.40 12.90
C GLY A 117 1.74 -11.81 12.77
N GLN A 118 2.44 -12.01 11.65
CA GLN A 118 3.77 -11.42 11.42
C GLN A 118 3.68 -10.06 10.75
N SER A 119 4.75 -9.28 10.91
CA SER A 119 4.86 -7.94 10.36
C SER A 119 6.25 -7.65 9.81
N VAL A 120 6.33 -6.71 8.88
CA VAL A 120 7.59 -6.13 8.42
C VAL A 120 7.51 -4.61 8.48
N THR A 121 8.55 -3.99 9.07
CA THR A 121 8.76 -2.55 9.00
C THR A 121 9.64 -2.22 7.82
N ILE A 122 9.14 -1.38 6.92
CA ILE A 122 9.81 -0.94 5.70
C ILE A 122 10.17 0.54 5.86
N PRO A 123 11.45 0.88 5.98
CA PRO A 123 11.87 2.28 6.05
C PRO A 123 11.57 3.02 4.75
N ARG A 124 11.37 4.34 4.85
CA ARG A 124 11.25 5.19 3.67
C ARG A 124 12.40 4.94 2.68
N GLY A 125 12.11 5.03 1.39
CA GLY A 125 13.09 4.87 0.32
C GLY A 125 13.49 3.44 0.00
N VAL A 126 13.01 2.44 0.73
CA VAL A 126 13.23 1.03 0.41
C VAL A 126 12.25 0.58 -0.68
N GLN A 127 12.78 0.20 -1.84
CA GLN A 127 11.99 -0.39 -2.92
C GLN A 127 11.49 -1.77 -2.50
N HIS A 128 10.18 -1.95 -2.54
CA HIS A 128 9.51 -3.20 -2.18
C HIS A 128 8.33 -3.51 -3.09
N SER A 129 8.02 -4.80 -3.19
CA SER A 129 6.87 -5.37 -3.90
C SER A 129 6.29 -6.48 -3.04
N PHE A 130 5.00 -6.73 -3.11
CA PHE A 130 4.38 -7.81 -2.35
C PHE A 130 3.24 -8.47 -3.12
N TRP A 131 2.92 -9.73 -2.75
CA TRP A 131 1.84 -10.52 -3.34
C TRP A 131 1.37 -11.60 -2.38
N GLY A 132 0.15 -12.12 -2.60
CA GLY A 132 -0.34 -13.33 -1.92
C GLY A 132 0.43 -14.57 -2.42
N GLU A 133 0.90 -15.42 -1.49
CA GLU A 133 1.60 -16.66 -1.86
C GLU A 133 0.65 -17.61 -2.61
N GLU A 134 1.09 -18.13 -3.74
CA GLU A 134 0.32 -19.09 -4.55
C GLU A 134 -0.04 -20.36 -3.75
N GLY A 135 -1.29 -20.84 -3.89
CA GLY A 135 -1.80 -22.01 -3.19
C GLY A 135 -2.14 -21.78 -1.71
N GLN A 136 -2.11 -20.51 -1.24
CA GLN A 136 -2.40 -20.18 0.17
C GLN A 136 -3.66 -19.30 0.33
N GLY A 137 -4.30 -18.92 -0.78
CA GLY A 137 -5.46 -18.05 -0.80
C GLY A 137 -5.15 -16.57 -0.58
N ASP A 138 -6.19 -15.76 -0.60
CA ASP A 138 -6.11 -14.31 -0.44
C ASP A 138 -5.61 -13.91 0.95
N VAL A 139 -4.96 -12.76 1.04
CA VAL A 139 -4.34 -12.24 2.25
C VAL A 139 -5.02 -10.97 2.71
N PHE A 140 -5.37 -10.92 3.98
CA PHE A 140 -5.83 -9.72 4.65
C PHE A 140 -4.67 -9.07 5.41
N VAL A 141 -4.35 -7.82 5.04
CA VAL A 141 -3.18 -7.08 5.53
C VAL A 141 -3.63 -5.75 6.12
N ALA A 142 -2.97 -5.30 7.16
CA ALA A 142 -3.02 -3.91 7.62
C ALA A 142 -1.70 -3.21 7.32
N GLU A 143 -1.76 -1.98 6.84
CA GLU A 143 -0.65 -1.04 6.80
C GLU A 143 -0.84 -0.02 7.91
N VAL A 144 0.19 0.17 8.73
CA VAL A 144 0.28 1.29 9.68
C VAL A 144 1.51 2.08 9.30
N SER A 145 1.35 3.38 9.06
CA SER A 145 2.44 4.22 8.57
C SER A 145 2.38 5.64 9.16
N GLN A 146 3.38 6.44 8.89
CA GLN A 146 3.26 7.88 9.04
C GLN A 146 2.13 8.40 8.13
N ALA A 147 1.61 9.61 8.43
CA ALA A 147 0.58 10.24 7.60
C ALA A 147 0.99 10.24 6.13
N ASN A 148 0.08 9.80 5.27
CA ASN A 148 0.33 9.42 3.89
C ASN A 148 -0.32 10.41 2.91
N ASP A 149 0.33 10.59 1.76
CA ASP A 149 -0.22 11.25 0.59
C ASP A 149 0.04 10.38 -0.66
N ASP A 150 -0.97 9.63 -1.07
CA ASP A 150 -0.86 8.71 -2.21
C ASP A 150 -0.59 9.43 -3.56
N LEU A 151 -0.83 10.75 -3.64
CA LEU A 151 -0.56 11.54 -4.84
C LEU A 151 0.92 11.88 -5.01
N THR A 152 1.68 12.04 -3.92
CA THR A 152 3.03 12.59 -3.95
C THR A 152 4.11 11.71 -3.33
N ASP A 153 3.75 10.79 -2.44
CA ASP A 153 4.71 10.00 -1.65
C ASP A 153 5.22 8.75 -2.38
N ASN A 154 4.41 8.19 -3.29
CA ASN A 154 4.77 6.96 -4.00
C ASN A 154 5.78 7.20 -5.13
N TYR A 155 6.78 6.34 -5.22
CA TYR A 155 7.75 6.27 -6.31
C TYR A 155 7.79 4.85 -6.86
N PHE A 156 7.26 4.65 -8.07
CA PHE A 156 7.26 3.36 -8.77
C PHE A 156 8.51 3.23 -9.64
N ARG A 157 9.18 2.08 -9.54
CA ARG A 157 10.45 1.82 -10.22
C ARG A 157 10.35 1.86 -11.74
N ASP A 158 9.34 1.24 -12.29
CA ASP A 158 9.27 0.96 -13.74
C ASP A 158 8.41 2.00 -14.52
N GLY A 159 8.28 3.23 -14.01
CA GLY A 159 7.47 4.27 -14.62
C GLY A 159 5.96 4.02 -14.56
N ILE A 160 5.55 3.08 -13.71
CA ILE A 160 4.16 2.70 -13.48
C ILE A 160 3.46 3.80 -12.67
N GLY A 161 2.18 4.04 -12.95
CA GLY A 161 1.36 4.99 -12.20
C GLY A 161 0.76 4.38 -10.93
N ARG A 162 0.49 5.23 -9.93
CA ARG A 162 -0.26 4.79 -8.73
C ARG A 162 -1.73 4.52 -9.04
N PHE A 163 -2.31 5.27 -9.96
CA PHE A 163 -3.72 5.22 -10.29
C PHE A 163 -3.92 4.69 -11.71
N ALA A 164 -4.93 3.83 -11.86
CA ALA A 164 -5.42 3.43 -13.17
C ALA A 164 -5.99 4.63 -13.94
N GLN A 165 -5.78 4.65 -15.25
CA GLN A 165 -6.54 5.53 -16.15
C GLN A 165 -7.66 4.68 -16.73
N VAL A 166 -8.86 4.83 -16.19
CA VAL A 166 -10.06 4.09 -16.62
C VAL A 166 -11.06 5.06 -17.20
N ASP A 167 -11.53 4.79 -18.41
CA ASP A 167 -12.69 5.45 -18.98
C ASP A 167 -13.95 4.77 -18.40
N GLU A 168 -14.66 5.47 -17.54
CA GLU A 168 -15.87 4.96 -16.87
C GLU A 168 -17.01 4.88 -17.88
N ASP A 169 -17.44 3.67 -18.21
CA ASP A 169 -18.56 3.40 -19.11
C ASP A 169 -19.88 3.06 -18.36
N GLU A 170 -19.80 2.81 -17.05
CA GLU A 170 -20.93 2.58 -16.17
C GLU A 170 -20.82 3.40 -14.87
N PRO A 171 -21.97 3.73 -14.22
CA PRO A 171 -21.94 4.37 -12.92
C PRO A 171 -21.20 3.51 -11.88
N PRO A 172 -20.38 4.11 -11.01
CA PRO A 172 -19.60 3.36 -10.03
C PRO A 172 -20.51 2.62 -9.04
N HIS A 173 -20.28 1.33 -8.85
CA HIS A 173 -21.02 0.53 -7.88
C HIS A 173 -20.72 0.97 -6.43
N ARG A 174 -19.48 1.40 -6.18
CA ARG A 174 -19.00 2.03 -4.94
C ARG A 174 -18.08 3.18 -5.30
N LEU A 175 -18.19 4.29 -4.58
CA LEU A 175 -17.29 5.42 -4.75
C LEU A 175 -15.93 5.10 -4.14
N LEU A 176 -14.89 5.36 -4.90
CA LEU A 176 -13.53 5.43 -4.41
C LEU A 176 -13.30 6.80 -3.75
N TRP A 177 -12.21 6.93 -2.99
CA TRP A 177 -11.93 8.20 -2.27
C TRP A 177 -11.70 9.39 -3.21
N ASN A 178 -11.20 9.13 -4.41
CA ASN A 178 -10.90 10.14 -5.43
C ASN A 178 -12.03 10.37 -6.44
N ASP A 179 -13.12 9.59 -6.39
CA ASP A 179 -14.26 9.80 -7.28
C ASP A 179 -14.93 11.14 -7.00
N ARG A 180 -15.37 11.78 -8.08
CA ARG A 180 -16.18 12.98 -7.98
C ARG A 180 -17.60 12.57 -7.56
N ALA A 181 -18.07 13.12 -6.45
CA ALA A 181 -19.44 12.99 -5.99
C ALA A 181 -20.35 13.99 -6.71
#